data_b73ee4c79f5318ec3ebb72bbdcac3f9b
#
_entry.id   b73ee4c79f5318ec3ebb72bbdcac3f9b
#
_cell.length_a   1.000
_cell.length_b   1.000
_cell.length_c   1.000
_cell.angle_alpha   90.00
_cell.angle_beta   90.00
_cell.angle_gamma   90.00
#
_symmetry.space_group_name_H-M   'P 1'
#
loop_
_entity.id
_entity.type
_entity.pdbx_description
1 polymer ?
#
loop_
_entity_poly.entity_id
_entity_poly.type
_entity_poly.pdbx_seq_one_letter_code
_entity_poly.pdbx_strand_id
1 'polypeptide(L)'
;MHFAAQTHVDNLFKNNFEFTKNNIYGTYVLLEACKVTGQIRKFIHVSTDEVYGETDEDAIVGNHEASQLLPTNLYSTTKAGAEMLIMAYCRSYGLPVITARGNNVYGPNQFLEKLILKFILLAMRGKTLPIHGDGSNVRSYLYCKDVVDTFEVILHKDEVGHVYNV
;
A
#
# COMPACT_ATOMS: atom_id res chain seq x y z
N MET A 1 10.41 -8.75 -2.71
CA MET A 1 9.42 -7.77 -2.20
C MET A 1 9.07 -6.77 -3.28
N HIS A 2 7.78 -6.50 -3.48
CA HIS A 2 7.27 -5.62 -4.53
C HIS A 2 6.66 -4.37 -3.89
N PHE A 3 7.46 -3.30 -3.80
CA PHE A 3 7.06 -1.98 -3.30
C PHE A 3 6.68 -1.01 -4.44
N ALA A 4 7.06 -1.30 -5.68
CA ALA A 4 6.90 -0.38 -6.78
C ALA A 4 5.41 -0.12 -7.06
N ALA A 5 5.02 1.13 -6.96
CA ALA A 5 3.67 1.60 -7.28
C ALA A 5 3.68 3.11 -7.58
N GLN A 6 2.70 3.55 -8.36
CA GLN A 6 2.37 4.96 -8.44
C GLN A 6 1.48 5.31 -7.24
N THR A 7 1.92 6.27 -6.40
CA THR A 7 1.28 6.57 -5.11
C THR A 7 0.88 8.03 -4.95
N HIS A 8 1.24 8.91 -5.88
CA HIS A 8 1.03 10.35 -5.74
C HIS A 8 -0.37 10.76 -6.19
N VAL A 9 -1.25 10.96 -5.23
CA VAL A 9 -2.69 11.22 -5.45
C VAL A 9 -2.95 12.48 -6.28
N ASP A 10 -2.16 13.55 -6.14
CA ASP A 10 -2.33 14.77 -6.95
C ASP A 10 -2.10 14.54 -8.46
N ASN A 11 -1.29 13.53 -8.83
CA ASN A 11 -1.11 13.10 -10.20
C ASN A 11 -2.26 12.22 -10.71
N LEU A 12 -3.07 11.71 -9.82
CA LEU A 12 -4.20 10.84 -10.14
C LEU A 12 -5.21 11.54 -11.05
N PHE A 13 -5.50 12.82 -10.80
CA PHE A 13 -6.42 13.61 -11.62
C PHE A 13 -5.85 14.00 -12.99
N LYS A 14 -4.52 13.95 -13.16
CA LYS A 14 -3.84 14.35 -14.40
C LYS A 14 -3.52 13.16 -15.32
N ASN A 15 -3.30 11.97 -14.76
CA ASN A 15 -2.84 10.81 -15.51
C ASN A 15 -3.31 9.47 -14.92
N ASN A 16 -4.61 9.25 -14.96
CA ASN A 16 -5.28 8.07 -14.38
C ASN A 16 -4.75 6.74 -14.96
N PHE A 17 -4.42 6.72 -16.25
CA PHE A 17 -3.97 5.52 -16.94
C PHE A 17 -2.64 5.00 -16.39
N GLU A 18 -1.73 5.90 -16.01
CA GLU A 18 -0.44 5.49 -15.44
C GLU A 18 -0.58 4.74 -14.11
N PHE A 19 -1.59 5.02 -13.31
CA PHE A 19 -1.87 4.23 -12.10
C PHE A 19 -2.26 2.80 -12.44
N THR A 20 -3.18 2.62 -13.36
CA THR A 20 -3.58 1.27 -13.82
C THR A 20 -2.42 0.54 -14.46
N LYS A 21 -1.68 1.21 -15.35
CA LYS A 21 -0.52 0.64 -16.04
C LYS A 21 0.58 0.23 -15.07
N ASN A 22 0.96 1.07 -14.12
CA ASN A 22 2.06 0.77 -13.21
C ASN A 22 1.63 -0.20 -12.10
N ASN A 23 0.46 0.00 -11.48
CA ASN A 23 0.08 -0.77 -10.32
C ASN A 23 -0.56 -2.13 -10.67
N ILE A 24 -1.35 -2.21 -11.74
CA ILE A 24 -1.98 -3.46 -12.16
C ILE A 24 -1.14 -4.18 -13.21
N TYR A 25 -0.91 -3.53 -14.37
CA TYR A 25 -0.19 -4.17 -15.46
C TYR A 25 1.29 -4.43 -15.10
N GLY A 26 1.96 -3.49 -14.40
CA GLY A 26 3.32 -3.70 -13.89
C GLY A 26 3.41 -4.88 -12.93
N THR A 27 2.43 -5.03 -12.02
CA THR A 27 2.34 -6.20 -11.14
C THR A 27 2.13 -7.49 -11.94
N TYR A 28 1.24 -7.48 -12.95
CA TYR A 28 1.04 -8.63 -13.83
C TYR A 28 2.34 -9.05 -14.53
N VAL A 29 3.08 -8.11 -15.10
CA VAL A 29 4.35 -8.40 -15.78
C VAL A 29 5.36 -9.04 -14.82
N LEU A 30 5.44 -8.53 -13.59
CA LEU A 30 6.33 -9.09 -12.57
C LEU A 30 5.90 -10.51 -12.15
N LEU A 31 4.61 -10.75 -12.00
CA LEU A 31 4.07 -12.09 -11.68
C LEU A 31 4.35 -13.10 -12.80
N GLU A 32 4.21 -12.70 -14.06
CA GLU A 32 4.58 -13.56 -15.21
C GLU A 32 6.08 -13.89 -15.18
N ALA A 33 6.94 -12.90 -14.93
CA ALA A 33 8.37 -13.13 -14.79
C ALA A 33 8.70 -14.10 -13.64
N CYS A 34 8.04 -13.94 -12.49
CA CYS A 34 8.19 -14.85 -11.35
C CYS A 34 7.75 -16.26 -11.69
N LYS A 35 6.63 -16.43 -12.38
CA LYS A 35 6.11 -17.72 -12.83
C LYS A 35 7.07 -18.40 -13.79
N VAL A 36 7.58 -17.69 -14.80
CA VAL A 36 8.52 -18.23 -15.79
C VAL A 36 9.85 -18.61 -15.15
N THR A 37 10.34 -17.82 -14.21
CA THR A 37 11.59 -18.11 -13.51
C THR A 37 11.51 -19.39 -12.66
N GLY A 38 10.35 -19.65 -12.03
CA GLY A 38 10.09 -20.87 -11.25
C GLY A 38 10.93 -21.05 -9.99
N GLN A 39 11.76 -20.07 -9.62
CA GLN A 39 12.70 -20.16 -8.49
C GLN A 39 12.34 -19.23 -7.33
N ILE A 40 11.14 -18.64 -7.36
CA ILE A 40 10.69 -17.72 -6.32
C ILE A 40 10.31 -18.50 -5.06
N ARG A 41 11.01 -18.24 -3.96
CA ARG A 41 10.74 -18.85 -2.65
C ARG A 41 9.66 -18.12 -1.86
N LYS A 42 9.55 -16.80 -2.04
CA LYS A 42 8.55 -15.94 -1.41
C LYS A 42 8.38 -14.67 -2.22
N PHE A 43 7.14 -14.28 -2.50
CA PHE A 43 6.78 -13.02 -3.15
C PHE A 43 5.94 -12.19 -2.19
N ILE A 44 6.47 -11.09 -1.68
CA ILE A 44 5.76 -10.20 -0.77
C ILE A 44 5.26 -8.99 -1.56
N HIS A 45 3.94 -8.85 -1.66
CA HIS A 45 3.29 -7.69 -2.24
C HIS A 45 2.97 -6.66 -1.17
N VAL A 46 3.46 -5.44 -1.34
CA VAL A 46 3.14 -4.33 -0.46
C VAL A 46 1.90 -3.62 -0.99
N SER A 47 0.80 -3.77 -0.29
CA SER A 47 -0.48 -3.12 -0.54
C SER A 47 -0.69 -1.96 0.45
N THR A 48 -1.91 -1.55 0.65
CA THR A 48 -2.29 -0.43 1.50
C THR A 48 -3.59 -0.75 2.25
N ASP A 49 -3.77 -0.18 3.43
CA ASP A 49 -5.02 -0.20 4.19
C ASP A 49 -6.17 0.49 3.45
N GLU A 50 -5.87 1.44 2.56
CA GLU A 50 -6.88 2.14 1.75
C GLU A 50 -7.72 1.21 0.86
N VAL A 51 -7.30 -0.05 0.67
CA VAL A 51 -8.11 -1.05 -0.07
C VAL A 51 -9.41 -1.42 0.65
N TYR A 52 -9.47 -1.20 1.97
CA TYR A 52 -10.69 -1.41 2.75
C TYR A 52 -11.74 -0.31 2.56
N GLY A 53 -11.32 0.86 2.05
CA GLY A 53 -12.16 2.04 1.95
C GLY A 53 -12.16 2.88 3.23
N GLU A 54 -13.18 3.70 3.39
CA GLU A 54 -13.37 4.52 4.58
C GLU A 54 -13.89 3.66 5.72
N THR A 55 -13.31 3.82 6.90
CA THR A 55 -13.79 3.20 8.13
C THR A 55 -14.72 4.19 8.81
N ASP A 56 -15.86 3.70 9.33
CA ASP A 56 -16.77 4.54 10.11
C ASP A 56 -16.02 5.17 11.29
N GLU A 57 -16.21 6.48 11.50
CA GLU A 57 -15.53 7.23 12.56
C GLU A 57 -15.80 6.65 13.95
N ASP A 58 -16.95 6.02 14.13
CA ASP A 58 -17.38 5.36 15.37
C ASP A 58 -16.92 3.89 15.48
N ALA A 59 -16.18 3.37 14.50
CA ALA A 59 -15.74 1.98 14.50
C ALA A 59 -14.72 1.74 15.61
N ILE A 60 -15.15 1.01 16.65
CA ILE A 60 -14.29 0.60 17.78
C ILE A 60 -13.25 -0.45 17.33
N VAL A 61 -13.51 -1.15 16.24
CA VAL A 61 -12.66 -2.24 15.71
C VAL A 61 -12.19 -1.87 14.31
N GLY A 62 -10.89 -1.91 14.10
CA GLY A 62 -10.29 -1.70 12.79
C GLY A 62 -10.60 -2.84 11.79
N ASN A 63 -10.23 -2.62 10.53
CA ASN A 63 -10.42 -3.63 9.50
C ASN A 63 -9.55 -4.87 9.75
N HIS A 64 -10.15 -6.03 9.62
CA HIS A 64 -9.47 -7.32 9.66
C HIS A 64 -9.03 -7.72 8.25
N GLU A 65 -8.01 -8.59 8.12
CA GLU A 65 -7.49 -9.03 6.82
C GLU A 65 -8.54 -9.70 5.93
N ALA A 66 -9.57 -10.30 6.53
CA ALA A 66 -10.71 -10.89 5.83
C ALA A 66 -11.86 -9.89 5.54
N SER A 67 -11.72 -8.62 5.93
CA SER A 67 -12.72 -7.59 5.61
C SER A 67 -12.84 -7.39 4.10
N GLN A 68 -14.04 -7.03 3.67
CA GLN A 68 -14.31 -6.74 2.25
C GLN A 68 -13.46 -5.55 1.77
N LEU A 69 -12.96 -5.64 0.55
CA LEU A 69 -12.26 -4.54 -0.10
C LEU A 69 -13.28 -3.59 -0.74
N LEU A 70 -13.29 -2.34 -0.29
CA LEU A 70 -14.20 -1.28 -0.72
C LEU A 70 -13.43 0.01 -1.07
N PRO A 71 -12.44 -0.04 -2.00
CA PRO A 71 -11.59 1.10 -2.28
C PRO A 71 -12.41 2.29 -2.80
N THR A 72 -12.12 3.50 -2.28
CA THR A 72 -12.87 4.73 -2.57
C THR A 72 -12.15 5.67 -3.55
N ASN A 73 -10.91 5.36 -3.92
CA ASN A 73 -10.15 6.16 -4.89
C ASN A 73 -9.41 5.26 -5.89
N LEU A 74 -8.95 5.84 -7.00
CA LEU A 74 -8.29 5.07 -8.07
C LEU A 74 -6.99 4.41 -7.61
N TYR A 75 -6.20 5.04 -6.73
CA TYR A 75 -4.98 4.43 -6.20
C TYR A 75 -5.33 3.15 -5.45
N SER A 76 -6.22 3.22 -4.46
CA SER A 76 -6.63 2.05 -3.68
C SER A 76 -7.33 0.99 -4.55
N THR A 77 -8.10 1.41 -5.56
CA THR A 77 -8.69 0.49 -6.55
C THR A 77 -7.62 -0.27 -7.34
N THR A 78 -6.55 0.42 -7.77
CA THR A 78 -5.46 -0.27 -8.49
C THR A 78 -4.65 -1.19 -7.59
N LYS A 79 -4.50 -0.86 -6.30
CA LYS A 79 -3.87 -1.73 -5.32
C LYS A 79 -4.72 -2.98 -5.03
N ALA A 80 -6.03 -2.82 -4.84
CA ALA A 80 -6.96 -3.94 -4.70
C ALA A 80 -6.96 -4.84 -5.94
N GLY A 81 -6.97 -4.27 -7.15
CA GLY A 81 -6.85 -5.01 -8.41
C GLY A 81 -5.55 -5.82 -8.51
N ALA A 82 -4.43 -5.25 -8.07
CA ALA A 82 -3.15 -5.95 -7.99
C ALA A 82 -3.20 -7.12 -7.00
N GLU A 83 -3.83 -6.96 -5.82
CA GLU A 83 -4.03 -8.06 -4.86
C GLU A 83 -4.84 -9.21 -5.48
N MET A 84 -5.90 -8.90 -6.23
CA MET A 84 -6.71 -9.93 -6.92
C MET A 84 -5.89 -10.72 -7.94
N LEU A 85 -5.01 -10.06 -8.70
CA LEU A 85 -4.07 -10.75 -9.59
C LEU A 85 -3.14 -11.67 -8.82
N ILE A 86 -2.56 -11.19 -7.72
CA ILE A 86 -1.64 -11.96 -6.87
C ILE A 86 -2.33 -13.20 -6.29
N MET A 87 -3.56 -13.06 -5.79
CA MET A 87 -4.36 -14.20 -5.32
C MET A 87 -4.64 -15.21 -6.43
N ALA A 88 -4.94 -14.74 -7.65
CA ALA A 88 -5.16 -15.62 -8.79
C ALA A 88 -3.89 -16.40 -9.15
N TYR A 89 -2.71 -15.76 -9.15
CA TYR A 89 -1.44 -16.43 -9.39
C TYR A 89 -1.06 -17.43 -8.30
N CYS A 90 -1.34 -17.10 -7.04
CA CYS A 90 -1.16 -18.04 -5.93
C CYS A 90 -2.00 -19.31 -6.15
N ARG A 91 -3.28 -19.15 -6.42
CA ARG A 91 -4.22 -20.27 -6.58
C ARG A 91 -4.01 -21.06 -7.86
N SER A 92 -3.73 -20.40 -8.97
CA SER A 92 -3.66 -21.02 -10.28
C SER A 92 -2.28 -21.63 -10.59
N TYR A 93 -1.23 -21.04 -10.06
CA TYR A 93 0.16 -21.42 -10.40
C TYR A 93 1.00 -21.80 -9.18
N GLY A 94 0.44 -21.75 -7.98
CA GLY A 94 1.17 -22.06 -6.74
C GLY A 94 2.28 -21.06 -6.43
N LEU A 95 2.19 -19.81 -6.93
CA LEU A 95 3.19 -18.78 -6.63
C LEU A 95 3.17 -18.50 -5.12
N PRO A 96 4.32 -18.54 -4.42
CA PRO A 96 4.40 -18.39 -2.96
C PRO A 96 4.28 -16.91 -2.56
N VAL A 97 3.05 -16.40 -2.49
CA VAL A 97 2.76 -14.98 -2.25
C VAL A 97 2.36 -14.69 -0.80
N ILE A 98 2.70 -13.50 -0.34
CA ILE A 98 2.19 -12.85 0.87
C ILE A 98 1.76 -11.45 0.50
N THR A 99 0.62 -10.97 1.02
CA THR A 99 0.20 -9.57 0.87
C THR A 99 0.32 -8.86 2.22
N ALA A 100 0.97 -7.69 2.24
CA ALA A 100 1.06 -6.82 3.41
C ALA A 100 0.33 -5.50 3.12
N ARG A 101 -0.71 -5.19 3.89
CA ARG A 101 -1.48 -3.95 3.80
C ARG A 101 -0.98 -2.98 4.86
N GLY A 102 -0.21 -1.99 4.42
CA GLY A 102 0.41 -1.01 5.29
C GLY A 102 -0.39 0.28 5.40
N ASN A 103 -0.32 0.91 6.57
CA ASN A 103 -0.76 2.27 6.82
C ASN A 103 0.21 3.31 6.23
N ASN A 104 -0.04 4.60 6.49
CA ASN A 104 0.84 5.67 6.03
C ASN A 104 2.18 5.62 6.76
N VAL A 105 3.25 5.44 6.02
CA VAL A 105 4.61 5.37 6.57
C VAL A 105 5.25 6.76 6.58
N TYR A 106 5.95 7.10 7.66
CA TYR A 106 6.76 8.30 7.73
C TYR A 106 8.17 7.99 8.26
N GLY A 107 9.14 8.85 7.96
CA GLY A 107 10.51 8.68 8.44
C GLY A 107 11.53 9.52 7.67
N PRO A 108 12.83 9.35 7.98
CA PRO A 108 13.92 10.02 7.30
C PRO A 108 13.89 9.79 5.78
N ASN A 109 14.27 10.82 5.02
CA ASN A 109 14.31 10.79 3.54
C ASN A 109 12.95 10.59 2.85
N GLN A 110 11.83 10.75 3.57
CA GLN A 110 10.51 10.76 2.95
C GLN A 110 10.41 11.85 1.90
N PHE A 111 9.65 11.61 0.83
CA PHE A 111 9.43 12.60 -0.23
C PHE A 111 8.70 13.84 0.31
N LEU A 112 9.13 15.03 -0.13
CA LEU A 112 8.76 16.33 0.46
C LEU A 112 7.26 16.67 0.36
N GLU A 113 6.51 16.02 -0.50
CA GLU A 113 5.07 16.23 -0.66
C GLU A 113 4.22 15.54 0.40
N LYS A 114 4.79 14.54 1.11
CA LYS A 114 4.07 13.78 2.12
C LYS A 114 3.82 14.64 3.35
N LEU A 115 2.63 14.47 3.94
CA LEU A 115 2.04 15.39 4.91
C LEU A 115 2.97 15.73 6.07
N ILE A 116 3.52 14.74 6.77
CA ILE A 116 4.34 14.96 7.96
C ILE A 116 5.57 15.80 7.61
N LEU A 117 6.34 15.39 6.60
CA LEU A 117 7.56 16.12 6.23
C LEU A 117 7.23 17.50 5.65
N LYS A 118 6.19 17.60 4.82
CA LYS A 118 5.70 18.88 4.27
C LYS A 118 5.34 19.86 5.40
N PHE A 119 4.62 19.40 6.41
CA PHE A 119 4.21 20.24 7.53
C PHE A 119 5.39 20.69 8.38
N ILE A 120 6.33 19.79 8.68
CA ILE A 120 7.58 20.15 9.39
C ILE A 120 8.32 21.25 8.64
N LEU A 121 8.54 21.08 7.34
CA LEU A 121 9.28 22.05 6.53
C LEU A 121 8.57 23.41 6.40
N LEU A 122 7.25 23.42 6.28
CA LEU A 122 6.45 24.63 6.24
C LEU A 122 6.49 25.35 7.60
N ALA A 123 6.31 24.62 8.70
CA ALA A 123 6.38 25.16 10.05
C ALA A 123 7.76 25.78 10.34
N MET A 124 8.85 25.07 10.00
CA MET A 124 10.23 25.61 10.15
C MET A 124 10.48 26.88 9.35
N ARG A 125 9.70 27.12 8.29
CA ARG A 125 9.78 28.32 7.44
C ARG A 125 8.76 29.40 7.81
N GLY A 126 8.02 29.21 8.90
CA GLY A 126 6.95 30.13 9.32
C GLY A 126 5.81 30.25 8.31
N LYS A 127 5.59 29.22 7.48
CA LYS A 127 4.52 29.22 6.46
C LYS A 127 3.27 28.54 6.97
N THR A 128 2.12 28.92 6.40
CA THR A 128 0.82 28.32 6.69
C THR A 128 0.82 26.85 6.28
N LEU A 129 0.24 26.02 7.14
CA LEU A 129 0.04 24.58 6.89
C LEU A 129 -1.27 24.39 6.11
N PRO A 130 -1.24 23.86 4.88
CA PRO A 130 -2.46 23.63 4.11
C PRO A 130 -3.22 22.44 4.68
N ILE A 131 -4.44 22.67 5.12
CA ILE A 131 -5.38 21.64 5.55
C ILE A 131 -6.38 21.41 4.42
N HIS A 132 -6.58 20.16 4.03
CA HIS A 132 -7.59 19.78 3.04
C HIS A 132 -8.96 19.61 3.72
N GLY A 133 -10.01 20.14 3.09
CA GLY A 133 -11.37 20.11 3.65
C GLY A 133 -11.46 20.92 4.94
N ASP A 134 -12.18 20.36 5.90
CA ASP A 134 -12.40 20.95 7.23
C ASP A 134 -11.38 20.50 8.28
N GLY A 135 -10.47 19.60 7.91
CA GLY A 135 -9.45 19.04 8.81
C GLY A 135 -9.91 17.85 9.65
N SER A 136 -11.10 17.30 9.39
CA SER A 136 -11.63 16.13 10.10
C SER A 136 -10.97 14.82 9.69
N ASN A 137 -10.19 14.79 8.61
CA ASN A 137 -9.56 13.57 8.11
C ASN A 137 -8.60 12.95 9.15
N VAL A 138 -8.85 11.71 9.50
CA VAL A 138 -8.01 10.91 10.41
C VAL A 138 -7.18 9.92 9.61
N ARG A 139 -5.91 9.74 9.99
CA ARG A 139 -4.99 8.78 9.38
C ARG A 139 -4.08 8.18 10.44
N SER A 140 -3.83 6.88 10.32
CA SER A 140 -2.80 6.20 11.09
C SER A 140 -1.43 6.37 10.42
N TYR A 141 -0.39 6.54 11.23
CA TYR A 141 0.97 6.70 10.75
C TYR A 141 1.92 5.74 11.46
N LEU A 142 2.76 5.07 10.69
CA LEU A 142 3.79 4.15 11.16
C LEU A 142 5.18 4.74 10.91
N TYR A 143 6.07 4.60 11.88
CA TYR A 143 7.46 4.97 11.67
C TYR A 143 8.16 3.93 10.78
N CYS A 144 8.96 4.40 9.83
CA CYS A 144 9.57 3.54 8.82
C CYS A 144 10.41 2.39 9.40
N LYS A 145 11.03 2.59 10.58
CA LYS A 145 11.79 1.51 11.23
C LYS A 145 10.88 0.36 11.67
N ASP A 146 9.73 0.67 12.27
CA ASP A 146 8.79 -0.35 12.73
C ASP A 146 8.23 -1.14 11.55
N VAL A 147 8.00 -0.45 10.41
CA VAL A 147 7.60 -1.09 9.16
C VAL A 147 8.69 -2.03 8.64
N VAL A 148 9.96 -1.62 8.67
CA VAL A 148 11.09 -2.47 8.26
C VAL A 148 11.19 -3.70 9.14
N ASP A 149 11.11 -3.54 10.47
CA ASP A 149 11.16 -4.65 11.42
C ASP A 149 10.00 -5.63 11.19
N THR A 150 8.80 -5.11 10.87
CA THR A 150 7.62 -5.92 10.50
C THR A 150 7.87 -6.70 9.20
N PHE A 151 8.41 -6.05 8.16
CA PHE A 151 8.72 -6.74 6.90
C PHE A 151 9.83 -7.79 7.05
N GLU A 152 10.76 -7.61 7.98
CA GLU A 152 11.74 -8.63 8.31
C GLU A 152 11.07 -9.88 8.92
N VAL A 153 10.09 -9.68 9.82
CA VAL A 153 9.28 -10.78 10.36
C VAL A 153 8.50 -11.47 9.24
N ILE A 154 7.78 -10.73 8.40
CA ILE A 154 7.01 -11.26 7.27
C ILE A 154 7.91 -12.06 6.32
N LEU A 155 9.11 -11.57 6.03
CA LEU A 155 10.04 -12.26 5.15
C LEU A 155 10.51 -13.61 5.72
N HIS A 156 10.80 -13.65 7.01
CA HIS A 156 11.49 -14.80 7.62
C HIS A 156 10.57 -15.80 8.33
N LYS A 157 9.44 -15.33 8.88
CA LYS A 157 8.61 -16.14 9.79
C LYS A 157 7.21 -16.42 9.27
N ASP A 158 6.67 -15.60 8.38
CA ASP A 158 5.27 -15.68 8.01
C ASP A 158 4.98 -16.69 6.89
N GLU A 159 3.74 -17.13 6.85
CA GLU A 159 3.26 -18.19 5.96
C GLU A 159 2.80 -17.61 4.61
N VAL A 160 3.11 -18.37 3.57
CA VAL A 160 2.69 -18.11 2.19
C VAL A 160 1.17 -18.26 2.06
N GLY A 161 0.56 -17.41 1.24
CA GLY A 161 -0.89 -17.40 0.98
C GLY A 161 -1.69 -16.52 1.93
N HIS A 162 -1.04 -15.87 2.89
CA HIS A 162 -1.69 -15.02 3.88
C HIS A 162 -1.62 -13.53 3.53
N VAL A 163 -2.55 -12.77 4.14
CA VAL A 163 -2.59 -11.31 4.13
C VAL A 163 -2.33 -10.84 5.55
N TYR A 164 -1.58 -9.76 5.70
CA TYR A 164 -1.25 -9.15 6.99
C TYR A 164 -1.52 -7.65 6.95
N ASN A 165 -2.16 -7.12 7.98
CA ASN A 165 -2.22 -5.68 8.24
C ASN A 165 -0.94 -5.25 8.97
N VAL A 166 -0.36 -4.14 8.53
CA VAL A 166 0.90 -3.59 9.05
C VAL A 166 0.69 -2.19 9.58
#